data_5bb55ee6d575c3bdede9448213622c30
#
_entry.id   5bb55ee6d575c3bdede9448213622c30
#
_cell.length_a   1.000
_cell.length_b   1.000
_cell.length_c   1.000
_cell.angle_alpha   90.00
_cell.angle_beta   90.00
_cell.angle_gamma   90.00
#
_symmetry.space_group_name_H-M   'P 1'
#
loop_
_entity.id
_entity.type
_entity.pdbx_description
1 polymer ?
#
loop_
_entity_poly.entity_id
_entity_poly.type
_entity_poly.pdbx_seq_one_letter_code
_entity_poly.pdbx_strand_id
1 'polypeptide(L)'
;FAPYELSEEIINDAEEQLEKAIQAMGLNNCAINADFILKDDKTYVLELGGRSGATCLAELVSIYYGYDYYEKLIRAALGEDLEFPQNHAVPNASMLLRSDRDGVIRSIVNHNVEEPNICEIQFDYKVGDAVKKFHVGPHRIGHVITKGETLEKAVEKLHEAMDKIEIIVE
;
A
#
# COMPACT_ATOMS: atom_id res chain seq x y z
N PHE A 1 -4.04 4.34 -0.11
CA PHE A 1 -3.73 5.40 -1.06
C PHE A 1 -2.60 6.30 -0.54
N ALA A 2 -1.93 6.99 -1.45
CA ALA A 2 -0.91 7.98 -1.18
C ALA A 2 -1.11 9.20 -2.11
N PRO A 3 -1.01 10.44 -1.58
CA PRO A 3 -0.78 10.78 -0.17
C PRO A 3 -2.07 10.70 0.67
N TYR A 4 -1.94 10.83 1.99
CA TYR A 4 -3.02 11.26 2.85
C TYR A 4 -2.78 12.75 3.17
N GLU A 5 -3.73 13.60 2.83
CA GLU A 5 -3.59 15.04 3.00
C GLU A 5 -3.80 15.43 4.48
N LEU A 6 -2.73 15.91 5.10
CA LEU A 6 -2.72 16.43 6.46
C LEU A 6 -2.10 17.84 6.46
N SER A 7 -2.41 18.65 7.47
CA SER A 7 -1.71 19.92 7.67
C SER A 7 -0.24 19.69 8.02
N GLU A 8 0.61 20.66 7.68
CA GLU A 8 2.03 20.60 8.05
C GLU A 8 2.26 20.43 9.56
N GLU A 9 1.40 21.02 10.39
CA GLU A 9 1.47 20.89 11.85
C GLU A 9 1.28 19.44 12.30
N ILE A 10 0.30 18.72 11.70
CA ILE A 10 0.05 17.31 12.00
C ILE A 10 1.19 16.43 11.49
N ILE A 11 1.72 16.72 10.30
CA ILE A 11 2.86 15.99 9.74
C ILE A 11 4.08 16.14 10.64
N ASN A 12 4.42 17.37 11.05
CA ASN A 12 5.55 17.64 11.92
C ASN A 12 5.40 16.96 13.30
N ASP A 13 4.19 16.96 13.87
CA ASP A 13 3.91 16.23 15.12
C ASP A 13 4.10 14.71 14.93
N ALA A 14 3.62 14.15 13.82
CA ALA A 14 3.81 12.73 13.50
C ALA A 14 5.29 12.37 13.35
N GLU A 15 6.07 13.18 12.66
CA GLU A 15 7.52 12.99 12.50
C GLU A 15 8.24 13.05 13.85
N GLU A 16 7.93 14.01 14.72
CA GLU A 16 8.50 14.11 16.06
C GLU A 16 8.19 12.88 16.92
N GLN A 17 6.93 12.40 16.90
CA GLN A 17 6.53 11.20 17.62
C GLN A 17 7.22 9.96 17.06
N LEU A 18 7.35 9.86 15.75
CA LEU A 18 8.04 8.76 15.07
C LEU A 18 9.52 8.71 15.46
N GLU A 19 10.23 9.84 15.41
CA GLU A 19 11.64 9.92 15.80
C GLU A 19 11.86 9.46 17.24
N LYS A 20 11.03 9.92 18.18
CA LYS A 20 11.08 9.50 19.58
C LYS A 20 10.89 7.98 19.72
N ALA A 21 9.93 7.41 19.00
CA ALA A 21 9.66 5.98 19.04
C ALA A 21 10.82 5.16 18.45
N ILE A 22 11.39 5.60 17.32
CA ILE A 22 12.57 4.98 16.69
C ILE A 22 13.75 4.95 17.65
N GLN A 23 14.04 6.10 18.27
CA GLN A 23 15.15 6.23 19.24
C GLN A 23 14.93 5.35 20.47
N ALA A 24 13.70 5.33 21.02
CA ALA A 24 13.37 4.53 22.18
C ALA A 24 13.50 3.01 21.93
N MET A 25 13.22 2.56 20.70
CA MET A 25 13.33 1.17 20.28
C MET A 25 14.75 0.80 19.79
N GLY A 26 15.64 1.77 19.62
CA GLY A 26 16.98 1.55 19.11
C GLY A 26 17.01 1.07 17.65
N LEU A 27 15.98 1.41 16.87
CA LEU A 27 15.90 1.05 15.45
C LEU A 27 16.86 1.92 14.65
N ASN A 28 17.61 1.30 13.74
CA ASN A 28 18.54 1.98 12.86
C ASN A 28 18.69 1.21 11.55
N ASN A 29 18.85 1.95 10.46
CA ASN A 29 19.18 1.41 9.13
C ASN A 29 18.22 0.30 8.66
N CYS A 30 16.93 0.47 8.90
CA CYS A 30 15.88 -0.46 8.48
C CYS A 30 14.64 0.29 7.98
N ALA A 31 13.82 -0.39 7.20
CA ALA A 31 12.49 0.11 6.89
C ALA A 31 11.63 0.12 8.14
N ILE A 32 10.72 1.08 8.21
CA ILE A 32 9.79 1.23 9.32
C ILE A 32 8.38 1.33 8.77
N ASN A 33 7.47 0.58 9.40
CA ASN A 33 6.04 0.77 9.26
C ASN A 33 5.49 1.27 10.60
N ALA A 34 4.84 2.41 10.58
CA ALA A 34 4.25 3.01 11.78
C ALA A 34 2.77 3.30 11.55
N ASP A 35 1.95 2.92 12.52
CA ASP A 35 0.54 3.25 12.57
C ASP A 35 0.29 4.34 13.61
N PHE A 36 -0.49 5.34 13.23
CA PHE A 36 -0.80 6.49 14.08
C PHE A 36 -2.31 6.63 14.30
N ILE A 37 -2.67 7.16 15.46
CA ILE A 37 -4.00 7.71 15.70
C ILE A 37 -3.89 9.23 15.71
N LEU A 38 -4.73 9.89 14.91
CA LEU A 38 -4.94 11.34 14.96
C LEU A 38 -6.13 11.65 15.87
N LYS A 39 -5.90 12.45 16.92
CA LYS A 39 -6.94 12.90 17.83
C LYS A 39 -6.64 14.32 18.29
N ASP A 40 -7.62 15.21 18.18
CA ASP A 40 -7.52 16.60 18.61
C ASP A 40 -6.27 17.30 18.03
N ASP A 41 -6.03 17.13 16.72
CA ASP A 41 -4.89 17.61 15.93
C ASP A 41 -3.51 17.18 16.47
N LYS A 42 -3.46 16.09 17.23
CA LYS A 42 -2.23 15.44 17.69
C LYS A 42 -2.15 14.01 17.23
N THR A 43 -0.93 13.57 16.98
CA THR A 43 -0.64 12.21 16.54
C THR A 43 -0.11 11.37 17.70
N TYR A 44 -0.51 10.11 17.71
CA TYR A 44 -0.06 9.11 18.68
C TYR A 44 0.38 7.87 17.95
N VAL A 45 1.62 7.44 18.17
CA VAL A 45 2.12 6.17 17.61
C VAL A 45 1.35 5.03 18.28
N LEU A 46 0.67 4.23 17.46
CA LEU A 46 -0.06 3.04 17.91
C LEU A 46 0.81 1.79 17.82
N GLU A 47 1.49 1.62 16.70
CA GLU A 47 2.38 0.50 16.42
C GLU A 47 3.59 0.99 15.61
N LEU A 48 4.75 0.41 15.90
CA LEU A 48 5.98 0.64 15.15
C LEU A 48 6.66 -0.70 14.90
N GLY A 49 6.87 -1.04 13.64
CA GLY A 49 7.57 -2.24 13.22
C GLY A 49 8.82 -1.91 12.39
N GLY A 50 9.96 -2.47 12.74
CA GLY A 50 11.21 -2.37 11.96
C GLY A 50 11.17 -3.25 10.70
N ARG A 51 10.19 -3.06 9.85
CA ARG A 51 9.95 -3.80 8.61
C ARG A 51 9.19 -2.94 7.60
N SER A 52 9.13 -3.42 6.35
CA SER A 52 8.23 -2.83 5.36
C SER A 52 6.77 -2.99 5.75
N GLY A 53 5.94 -2.04 5.32
CA GLY A 53 4.48 -2.16 5.38
C GLY A 53 3.98 -3.33 4.52
N ALA A 54 2.80 -3.85 4.86
CA ALA A 54 2.12 -4.88 4.08
C ALA A 54 1.05 -4.24 3.17
N THR A 55 0.40 -5.07 2.35
CA THR A 55 -0.83 -4.69 1.62
C THR A 55 -0.60 -3.57 0.60
N CYS A 56 0.37 -3.74 -0.29
CA CYS A 56 0.76 -2.80 -1.34
C CYS A 56 1.40 -1.49 -0.86
N LEU A 57 1.73 -1.34 0.43
CA LEU A 57 2.34 -0.09 0.92
C LEU A 57 3.68 0.21 0.26
N ALA A 58 4.53 -0.80 0.03
CA ALA A 58 5.81 -0.65 -0.65
C ALA A 58 5.63 -0.15 -2.09
N GLU A 59 4.66 -0.72 -2.81
CA GLU A 59 4.30 -0.34 -4.18
C GLU A 59 3.75 1.09 -4.22
N LEU A 60 2.85 1.45 -3.30
CA LEU A 60 2.31 2.82 -3.21
C LEU A 60 3.40 3.85 -2.94
N VAL A 61 4.34 3.55 -2.04
CA VAL A 61 5.50 4.41 -1.73
C VAL A 61 6.41 4.51 -2.96
N SER A 62 6.67 3.40 -3.65
CA SER A 62 7.48 3.37 -4.87
C SER A 62 6.90 4.27 -5.95
N ILE A 63 5.59 4.19 -6.20
CA ILE A 63 4.90 5.00 -7.20
C ILE A 63 4.90 6.47 -6.78
N TYR A 64 4.61 6.76 -5.51
CA TYR A 64 4.50 8.12 -5.03
C TYR A 64 5.83 8.88 -5.11
N TYR A 65 6.92 8.25 -4.65
CA TYR A 65 8.24 8.87 -4.60
C TYR A 65 9.13 8.58 -5.80
N GLY A 66 8.73 7.71 -6.73
CA GLY A 66 9.47 7.43 -7.96
C GLY A 66 10.77 6.65 -7.78
N TYR A 67 10.82 5.73 -6.82
CA TYR A 67 11.94 4.82 -6.62
C TYR A 67 11.47 3.38 -6.33
N ASP A 68 12.32 2.40 -6.55
CA ASP A 68 12.05 1.02 -6.16
C ASP A 68 12.29 0.85 -4.65
N TYR A 69 11.19 0.72 -3.89
CA TYR A 69 11.24 0.53 -2.45
C TYR A 69 11.98 -0.75 -2.05
N TYR A 70 11.81 -1.83 -2.79
CA TYR A 70 12.46 -3.10 -2.48
C TYR A 70 13.96 -3.06 -2.76
N GLU A 71 14.39 -2.37 -3.83
CA GLU A 71 15.80 -2.08 -4.07
C GLU A 71 16.41 -1.31 -2.90
N LYS A 72 15.75 -0.24 -2.44
CA LYS A 72 16.23 0.55 -1.29
C LYS A 72 16.33 -0.29 -0.03
N LEU A 73 15.34 -1.15 0.21
CA LEU A 73 15.34 -2.05 1.38
C LEU A 73 16.52 -3.03 1.35
N ILE A 74 16.81 -3.62 0.19
CA ILE A 74 17.96 -4.54 0.02
C ILE A 74 19.27 -3.79 0.22
N ARG A 75 19.43 -2.61 -0.37
CA ARG A 75 20.65 -1.80 -0.24
C ARG A 75 20.88 -1.34 1.20
N ALA A 76 19.81 -0.94 1.92
CA ALA A 76 19.88 -0.63 3.34
C ALA A 76 20.40 -1.83 4.15
N ALA A 77 19.89 -3.04 3.87
CA ALA A 77 20.32 -4.26 4.54
C ALA A 77 21.79 -4.63 4.25
N LEU A 78 22.32 -4.19 3.12
CA LEU A 78 23.75 -4.32 2.77
C LEU A 78 24.63 -3.24 3.40
N GLY A 79 24.06 -2.28 4.12
CA GLY A 79 24.77 -1.18 4.75
C GLY A 79 25.19 -0.07 3.79
N GLU A 80 24.54 0.03 2.63
CA GLU A 80 24.81 1.08 1.66
C GLU A 80 24.14 2.40 2.06
N ASP A 81 24.78 3.52 1.74
CA ASP A 81 24.16 4.84 1.85
C ASP A 81 23.05 4.98 0.81
N LEU A 82 21.86 5.43 1.26
CA LEU A 82 20.70 5.57 0.41
C LEU A 82 20.44 7.03 0.05
N GLU A 83 20.22 7.25 -1.23
CA GLU A 83 19.69 8.51 -1.74
C GLU A 83 18.22 8.32 -2.13
N PHE A 84 17.37 9.30 -1.78
CA PHE A 84 15.97 9.32 -2.15
C PHE A 84 15.67 10.48 -3.09
N PRO A 85 14.89 10.25 -4.16
CA PRO A 85 14.50 11.32 -5.06
C PRO A 85 13.70 12.40 -4.30
N GLN A 86 13.97 13.63 -4.66
CA GLN A 86 13.20 14.79 -4.22
C GLN A 86 12.22 15.18 -5.35
N ASN A 87 11.11 15.78 -5.01
CA ASN A 87 10.16 16.37 -5.97
C ASN A 87 9.46 15.39 -6.93
N HIS A 88 9.26 14.14 -6.52
CA HIS A 88 8.37 13.23 -7.21
C HIS A 88 7.17 12.96 -6.29
N ALA A 89 5.97 13.14 -6.81
CA ALA A 89 4.74 12.91 -6.06
C ALA A 89 3.63 12.50 -7.04
N VAL A 90 3.46 11.20 -7.22
CA VAL A 90 2.38 10.67 -8.06
C VAL A 90 1.30 10.06 -7.17
N PRO A 91 0.13 10.74 -7.03
CA PRO A 91 -0.99 10.21 -6.27
C PRO A 91 -1.40 8.84 -6.78
N ASN A 92 -1.65 7.92 -5.85
CA ASN A 92 -1.98 6.55 -6.20
C ASN A 92 -2.89 5.91 -5.14
N ALA A 93 -3.55 4.83 -5.52
CA ALA A 93 -4.46 4.11 -4.67
C ALA A 93 -4.40 2.60 -4.95
N SER A 94 -4.71 1.80 -3.94
CA SER A 94 -4.82 0.35 -4.09
C SER A 94 -6.05 -0.21 -3.41
N MET A 95 -6.55 -1.33 -3.92
CA MET A 95 -7.62 -2.09 -3.29
C MET A 95 -7.36 -3.59 -3.43
N LEU A 96 -7.67 -4.33 -2.36
CA LEU A 96 -7.56 -5.78 -2.37
C LEU A 96 -8.77 -6.43 -3.01
N LEU A 97 -8.54 -7.43 -3.84
CA LEU A 97 -9.54 -8.36 -4.30
C LEU A 97 -9.80 -9.38 -3.18
N ARG A 98 -11.08 -9.57 -2.81
CA ARG A 98 -11.46 -10.31 -1.59
C ARG A 98 -12.68 -11.18 -1.84
N SER A 99 -12.79 -12.30 -1.11
CA SER A 99 -14.03 -13.08 -1.02
C SER A 99 -14.82 -12.71 0.25
N ASP A 100 -16.14 -12.70 0.14
CA ASP A 100 -17.08 -12.57 1.26
C ASP A 100 -17.40 -13.91 1.95
N ARG A 101 -16.89 -15.03 1.40
CA ARG A 101 -17.12 -16.40 1.87
C ARG A 101 -15.90 -17.30 1.66
N ASP A 102 -15.88 -18.41 2.38
CA ASP A 102 -14.99 -19.53 2.08
C ASP A 102 -15.53 -20.27 0.84
N GLY A 103 -14.63 -20.81 0.01
CA GLY A 103 -15.06 -21.58 -1.15
C GLY A 103 -13.92 -21.83 -2.15
N VAL A 104 -14.31 -22.23 -3.35
CA VAL A 104 -13.39 -22.46 -4.46
C VAL A 104 -13.66 -21.46 -5.57
N ILE A 105 -12.64 -20.85 -6.12
CA ILE A 105 -12.78 -19.90 -7.23
C ILE A 105 -13.26 -20.68 -8.47
N ARG A 106 -14.44 -20.30 -8.97
CA ARG A 106 -15.03 -20.87 -10.18
C ARG A 106 -14.71 -20.07 -11.45
N SER A 107 -14.58 -18.78 -11.28
CA SER A 107 -14.27 -17.87 -12.40
C SER A 107 -13.49 -16.67 -11.90
N ILE A 108 -12.54 -16.21 -12.70
CA ILE A 108 -11.90 -14.91 -12.63
C ILE A 108 -11.96 -14.31 -14.03
N VAL A 109 -12.65 -13.19 -14.18
CA VAL A 109 -12.74 -12.46 -15.45
C VAL A 109 -12.25 -11.04 -15.20
N ASN A 110 -11.31 -10.59 -16.03
CA ASN A 110 -10.78 -9.23 -15.99
C ASN A 110 -11.00 -8.60 -17.38
N HIS A 111 -11.89 -7.61 -17.42
CA HIS A 111 -12.21 -6.84 -18.64
C HIS A 111 -11.38 -5.55 -18.76
N ASN A 112 -10.44 -5.31 -17.85
CA ASN A 112 -9.54 -4.18 -17.99
C ASN A 112 -8.63 -4.37 -19.21
N VAL A 113 -8.33 -3.26 -19.86
CA VAL A 113 -7.29 -3.16 -20.89
C VAL A 113 -6.06 -2.48 -20.30
N GLU A 114 -4.93 -2.61 -20.96
CA GLU A 114 -3.71 -1.91 -20.55
C GLU A 114 -3.90 -0.40 -20.68
N GLU A 115 -3.79 0.31 -19.57
CA GLU A 115 -3.93 1.76 -19.46
C GLU A 115 -2.82 2.34 -18.59
N PRO A 116 -2.26 3.54 -18.91
CA PRO A 116 -1.13 4.12 -18.17
C PRO A 116 -1.44 4.39 -16.69
N ASN A 117 -2.71 4.54 -16.33
CA ASN A 117 -3.17 4.85 -14.98
C ASN A 117 -3.49 3.58 -14.15
N ILE A 118 -3.45 2.40 -14.75
CA ILE A 118 -3.51 1.12 -14.05
C ILE A 118 -2.07 0.64 -13.91
N CYS A 119 -1.54 0.70 -12.69
CA CYS A 119 -0.16 0.32 -12.43
C CYS A 119 -0.01 -1.19 -12.32
N GLU A 120 -0.99 -1.85 -11.68
CA GLU A 120 -0.96 -3.29 -11.48
C GLU A 120 -2.36 -3.85 -11.22
N ILE A 121 -2.63 -5.02 -11.79
CA ILE A 121 -3.73 -5.92 -11.43
C ILE A 121 -3.12 -7.30 -11.24
N GLN A 122 -3.08 -7.77 -10.00
CA GLN A 122 -2.50 -9.07 -9.67
C GLN A 122 -3.54 -9.99 -9.03
N PHE A 123 -3.48 -11.26 -9.43
CA PHE A 123 -4.24 -12.34 -8.80
C PHE A 123 -3.27 -13.31 -8.14
N ASP A 124 -3.40 -13.49 -6.82
CA ASP A 124 -2.56 -14.42 -6.04
C ASP A 124 -3.08 -15.87 -6.16
N TYR A 125 -4.31 -16.06 -6.65
CA TYR A 125 -5.00 -17.34 -6.84
C TYR A 125 -5.56 -17.47 -8.25
N LYS A 126 -5.85 -18.69 -8.65
CA LYS A 126 -6.43 -19.05 -9.95
C LYS A 126 -7.73 -19.83 -9.78
N VAL A 127 -8.45 -20.03 -10.89
CA VAL A 127 -9.63 -20.89 -10.93
C VAL A 127 -9.28 -22.29 -10.44
N GLY A 128 -10.09 -22.81 -9.52
CA GLY A 128 -9.90 -24.11 -8.86
C GLY A 128 -9.23 -24.00 -7.48
N ASP A 129 -8.63 -22.87 -7.12
CA ASP A 129 -8.01 -22.69 -5.82
C ASP A 129 -9.06 -22.44 -4.74
N ALA A 130 -8.80 -22.97 -3.54
CA ALA A 130 -9.62 -22.69 -2.36
C ALA A 130 -9.20 -21.35 -1.73
N VAL A 131 -10.19 -20.52 -1.42
CA VAL A 131 -10.01 -19.23 -0.77
C VAL A 131 -10.84 -19.12 0.50
N LYS A 132 -10.43 -18.24 1.38
CA LYS A 132 -11.13 -17.94 2.63
C LYS A 132 -11.84 -16.60 2.53
N LYS A 133 -12.93 -16.48 3.28
CA LYS A 133 -13.52 -15.18 3.57
C LYS A 133 -12.44 -14.24 4.10
N PHE A 134 -12.43 -13.02 3.57
CA PHE A 134 -11.45 -12.03 3.97
C PHE A 134 -11.63 -11.60 5.43
N HIS A 135 -10.59 -11.82 6.24
CA HIS A 135 -10.49 -11.35 7.63
C HIS A 135 -9.13 -10.67 7.89
N VAL A 136 -8.09 -11.13 7.20
CA VAL A 136 -6.70 -10.65 7.36
C VAL A 136 -6.02 -10.59 6.00
N GLY A 137 -4.96 -9.78 5.88
CA GLY A 137 -4.24 -9.56 4.61
C GLY A 137 -3.94 -10.82 3.78
N PRO A 138 -3.44 -11.91 4.37
CA PRO A 138 -3.20 -13.17 3.65
C PRO A 138 -4.41 -13.84 3.01
N HIS A 139 -5.65 -13.43 3.35
CA HIS A 139 -6.87 -13.93 2.72
C HIS A 139 -7.28 -13.13 1.46
N ARG A 140 -6.44 -12.21 1.00
CA ARG A 140 -6.70 -11.51 -0.26
C ARG A 140 -6.63 -12.48 -1.43
N ILE A 141 -7.40 -12.22 -2.48
CA ILE A 141 -7.32 -12.95 -3.75
C ILE A 141 -6.31 -12.30 -4.70
N GLY A 142 -6.06 -11.02 -4.49
CA GLY A 142 -5.14 -10.22 -5.28
C GLY A 142 -5.29 -8.75 -4.93
N HIS A 143 -4.86 -7.88 -5.84
CA HIS A 143 -4.99 -6.44 -5.67
C HIS A 143 -5.01 -5.69 -7.00
N VAL A 144 -5.47 -4.45 -6.94
CA VAL A 144 -5.41 -3.46 -8.02
C VAL A 144 -4.68 -2.22 -7.50
N ILE A 145 -3.77 -1.67 -8.28
CA ILE A 145 -3.06 -0.42 -7.99
C ILE A 145 -3.24 0.54 -9.17
N THR A 146 -3.64 1.75 -8.87
CA THR A 146 -3.85 2.81 -9.86
C THR A 146 -3.12 4.09 -9.45
N LYS A 147 -2.91 4.99 -10.42
CA LYS A 147 -2.34 6.32 -10.21
C LYS A 147 -3.15 7.37 -10.96
N GLY A 148 -2.98 8.64 -10.57
CA GLY A 148 -3.66 9.76 -11.20
C GLY A 148 -2.88 11.07 -11.02
N GLU A 149 -3.33 12.12 -11.69
CA GLU A 149 -2.81 13.47 -11.49
C GLU A 149 -3.19 14.04 -10.12
N THR A 150 -4.31 13.58 -9.58
CA THR A 150 -4.77 13.85 -8.22
C THR A 150 -5.16 12.55 -7.53
N LEU A 151 -5.30 12.57 -6.19
CA LEU A 151 -5.75 11.41 -5.43
C LEU A 151 -7.16 10.98 -5.84
N GLU A 152 -8.07 11.95 -6.07
CA GLU A 152 -9.44 11.66 -6.52
C GLU A 152 -9.42 10.90 -7.85
N LYS A 153 -8.55 11.32 -8.80
CA LYS A 153 -8.41 10.64 -10.09
C LYS A 153 -7.83 9.24 -9.97
N ALA A 154 -6.88 9.03 -9.05
CA ALA A 154 -6.35 7.71 -8.76
C ALA A 154 -7.43 6.78 -8.18
N VAL A 155 -8.24 7.29 -7.24
CA VAL A 155 -9.34 6.55 -6.59
C VAL A 155 -10.49 6.28 -7.58
N GLU A 156 -10.87 7.27 -8.41
CA GLU A 156 -11.87 7.09 -9.47
C GLU A 156 -11.45 5.95 -10.41
N LYS A 157 -10.20 5.97 -10.87
CA LYS A 157 -9.65 4.93 -11.73
C LYS A 157 -9.59 3.57 -11.06
N LEU A 158 -9.31 3.54 -9.75
CA LEU A 158 -9.32 2.30 -8.97
C LEU A 158 -10.72 1.65 -8.96
N HIS A 159 -11.76 2.43 -8.72
CA HIS A 159 -13.14 1.93 -8.75
C HIS A 159 -13.53 1.44 -10.15
N GLU A 160 -13.22 2.20 -11.21
CA GLU A 160 -13.45 1.76 -12.59
C GLU A 160 -12.76 0.43 -12.92
N ALA A 161 -11.50 0.24 -12.44
CA ALA A 161 -10.77 -0.98 -12.66
C ALA A 161 -11.34 -2.15 -11.86
N MET A 162 -11.77 -1.91 -10.62
CA MET A 162 -12.41 -2.91 -9.77
C MET A 162 -13.74 -3.39 -10.35
N ASP A 163 -14.56 -2.49 -10.90
CA ASP A 163 -15.88 -2.80 -11.49
C ASP A 163 -15.76 -3.69 -12.74
N LYS A 164 -14.58 -3.74 -13.36
CA LYS A 164 -14.28 -4.59 -14.53
C LYS A 164 -13.71 -5.97 -14.15
N ILE A 165 -13.65 -6.30 -12.86
CA ILE A 165 -13.14 -7.59 -12.37
C ILE A 165 -14.29 -8.38 -11.74
N GLU A 166 -14.52 -9.57 -12.24
CA GLU A 166 -15.51 -10.50 -11.72
C GLU A 166 -14.83 -11.74 -11.14
N ILE A 167 -15.11 -12.06 -9.87
CA ILE A 167 -14.60 -13.25 -9.20
C ILE A 167 -15.79 -14.02 -8.63
N ILE A 168 -15.99 -15.27 -9.06
CA ILE A 168 -17.05 -16.14 -8.55
C ILE A 168 -16.42 -17.18 -7.63
N VAL A 169 -16.88 -17.21 -6.37
CA VAL A 169 -16.49 -18.19 -5.35
C VAL A 169 -17.73 -18.97 -4.90
N GLU A 170 -17.62 -20.30 -4.95
CA GLU A 170 -18.67 -21.26 -4.54
C GLU A 170 -18.12 -22.29 -3.53
#